data_4adf8ebc886cc3be712eb462184d18c4
#
_entry.id   4adf8ebc886cc3be712eb462184d18c4
#
_cell.length_a   1.000
_cell.length_b   1.000
_cell.length_c   1.000
_cell.angle_alpha   90.00
_cell.angle_beta   90.00
_cell.angle_gamma   90.00
#
_symmetry.space_group_name_H-M   'P 1'
#
loop_
_entity.id
_entity.type
_entity.pdbx_description
1 polymer ?
#
loop_
_entity_poly.entity_id
_entity_poly.type
_entity_poly.pdbx_seq_one_letter_code
_entity_poly.pdbx_strand_id
1 'polypeptide(L)'
;MISQVASQITRFGPYGENSKVVLACSGGADSTFLAHAYKDISQTSSLPTAIIAVIDHGQHPQSGEQTAQIVDDYHTLGFEVVSQRIPCDSEVNENDMRNHRYDALLDIARRHQASKIFVAHHADDQAETILQRIMRGTGINGLVGMRPRRNLGDGIELCRPLLNMRSSEMREYLFANKIEWCEDQSNADVEYATRNKIRHQLLPQLGEIATGDPIKALIKLAGEAADWEIAQQQLLAQDCDFAKLPSYLRRQAVRAELLKL
;
A
#
# COMPACT_ATOMS: atom_id res chain seq x y z
N MET A 1 1.01 -15.18 11.13
CA MET A 1 1.19 -13.77 10.68
C MET A 1 2.50 -13.59 9.89
N ILE A 2 3.70 -13.72 10.49
CA ILE A 2 5.00 -13.55 9.79
C ILE A 2 5.12 -14.45 8.55
N SER A 3 4.72 -15.74 8.63
CA SER A 3 4.71 -16.64 7.48
C SER A 3 3.81 -16.18 6.31
N GLN A 4 2.72 -15.51 6.61
CA GLN A 4 1.85 -14.91 5.61
C GLN A 4 2.54 -13.74 4.91
N VAL A 5 3.21 -12.86 5.66
CA VAL A 5 4.02 -11.76 5.09
C VAL A 5 5.15 -12.32 4.23
N ALA A 6 5.85 -13.34 4.72
CA ALA A 6 6.92 -14.03 3.98
C ALA A 6 6.41 -14.55 2.62
N SER A 7 5.27 -15.23 2.63
CA SER A 7 4.62 -15.71 1.39
C SER A 7 4.30 -14.57 0.42
N GLN A 8 3.80 -13.44 0.91
CA GLN A 8 3.50 -12.28 0.05
C GLN A 8 4.77 -11.64 -0.51
N ILE A 9 5.81 -11.46 0.32
CA ILE A 9 7.10 -10.92 -0.14
C ILE A 9 7.72 -11.84 -1.21
N THR A 10 7.71 -13.16 -1.01
CA THR A 10 8.22 -14.12 -1.98
C THR A 10 7.48 -14.04 -3.32
N ARG A 11 6.17 -13.81 -3.31
CA ARG A 11 5.38 -13.62 -4.54
C ARG A 11 5.78 -12.39 -5.34
N PHE A 12 6.43 -11.40 -4.73
CA PHE A 12 6.96 -10.24 -5.44
C PHE A 12 8.30 -10.51 -6.14
N GLY A 13 8.92 -11.67 -5.92
CA GLY A 13 10.10 -12.11 -6.66
C GLY A 13 9.82 -12.38 -8.16
N PRO A 14 10.82 -12.87 -8.91
CA PRO A 14 12.14 -13.23 -8.40
C PRO A 14 12.99 -12.01 -7.99
N TYR A 15 13.91 -12.26 -7.05
CA TYR A 15 14.91 -11.28 -6.65
C TYR A 15 16.27 -11.74 -7.18
N GLY A 16 17.03 -10.82 -7.80
CA GLY A 16 18.40 -11.10 -8.24
C GLY A 16 19.37 -11.19 -7.06
N GLU A 17 20.54 -11.77 -7.29
CA GLU A 17 21.65 -11.68 -6.35
C GLU A 17 22.00 -10.22 -6.06
N ASN A 18 22.21 -9.89 -4.79
CA ASN A 18 22.46 -8.52 -4.31
C ASN A 18 21.35 -7.49 -4.62
N SER A 19 20.13 -7.95 -4.91
CA SER A 19 19.02 -7.04 -5.11
C SER A 19 18.71 -6.24 -3.83
N LYS A 20 18.26 -5.00 -4.02
CA LYS A 20 17.84 -4.11 -2.94
C LYS A 20 16.38 -3.78 -3.06
N VAL A 21 15.75 -3.53 -1.91
CA VAL A 21 14.37 -3.03 -1.81
C VAL A 21 14.30 -1.86 -0.85
N VAL A 22 13.34 -0.98 -1.05
CA VAL A 22 13.05 0.11 -0.13
C VAL A 22 11.81 -0.25 0.69
N LEU A 23 11.87 -0.11 2.01
CA LEU A 23 10.72 -0.15 2.89
C LEU A 23 10.33 1.28 3.25
N ALA A 24 9.14 1.72 2.86
CA ALA A 24 8.64 3.05 3.21
C ALA A 24 8.07 3.01 4.62
N CYS A 25 8.75 3.64 5.56
CA CYS A 25 8.41 3.62 6.97
C CYS A 25 8.16 5.04 7.50
N SER A 26 7.01 5.24 8.12
CA SER A 26 6.62 6.51 8.75
C SER A 26 6.78 6.49 10.28
N GLY A 27 7.19 5.37 10.86
CA GLY A 27 7.20 5.16 12.30
C GLY A 27 5.84 4.76 12.89
N GLY A 28 4.75 4.84 12.13
CA GLY A 28 3.43 4.37 12.57
C GLY A 28 3.35 2.85 12.65
N ALA A 29 2.36 2.32 13.39
CA ALA A 29 2.22 0.90 13.71
C ALA A 29 2.38 -0.03 12.50
N ASP A 30 1.69 0.25 11.39
CA ASP A 30 1.67 -0.64 10.22
C ASP A 30 3.03 -0.69 9.52
N SER A 31 3.73 0.45 9.41
CA SER A 31 5.07 0.51 8.82
C SER A 31 6.14 -0.09 9.74
N THR A 32 6.00 0.09 11.06
CA THR A 32 6.85 -0.55 12.07
C THR A 32 6.70 -2.06 12.03
N PHE A 33 5.46 -2.56 11.93
CA PHE A 33 5.21 -3.98 11.74
C PHE A 33 5.89 -4.52 10.46
N LEU A 34 5.79 -3.79 9.33
CA LEU A 34 6.42 -4.19 8.07
C LEU A 34 7.94 -4.34 8.22
N ALA A 35 8.60 -3.37 8.88
CA ALA A 35 10.05 -3.39 9.10
C ALA A 35 10.47 -4.58 9.98
N HIS A 36 9.79 -4.80 11.12
CA HIS A 36 10.06 -5.93 12.00
C HIS A 36 9.80 -7.27 11.33
N ALA A 37 8.66 -7.43 10.65
CA ALA A 37 8.34 -8.64 9.90
C ALA A 37 9.40 -8.92 8.83
N TYR A 38 9.85 -7.90 8.10
CA TYR A 38 10.91 -8.06 7.11
C TYR A 38 12.23 -8.53 7.76
N LYS A 39 12.59 -7.95 8.89
CA LYS A 39 13.78 -8.33 9.66
C LYS A 39 13.73 -9.79 10.09
N ASP A 40 12.62 -10.21 10.69
CA ASP A 40 12.44 -11.59 11.15
C ASP A 40 12.53 -12.61 9.99
N ILE A 41 11.87 -12.29 8.86
CA ILE A 41 11.89 -13.14 7.67
C ILE A 41 13.31 -13.22 7.09
N SER A 42 14.05 -12.10 7.07
CA SER A 42 15.42 -12.05 6.54
C SER A 42 16.42 -12.91 7.30
N GLN A 43 16.12 -13.26 8.57
CA GLN A 43 16.96 -14.16 9.36
C GLN A 43 16.81 -15.63 8.94
N THR A 44 15.68 -16.00 8.35
CA THR A 44 15.35 -17.39 8.00
C THR A 44 15.21 -17.63 6.50
N SER A 45 15.21 -16.58 5.71
CA SER A 45 15.01 -16.63 4.25
C SER A 45 15.95 -15.67 3.55
N SER A 46 16.41 -16.05 2.36
CA SER A 46 17.19 -15.16 1.51
C SER A 46 16.30 -14.07 0.90
N LEU A 47 16.28 -12.90 1.52
CA LEU A 47 15.59 -11.71 1.03
C LEU A 47 16.59 -10.68 0.49
N PRO A 48 16.15 -9.76 -0.38
CA PRO A 48 16.94 -8.59 -0.78
C PRO A 48 17.39 -7.77 0.42
N THR A 49 18.50 -7.05 0.28
CA THR A 49 18.90 -6.06 1.28
C THR A 49 17.85 -4.95 1.34
N ALA A 50 17.30 -4.71 2.51
CA ALA A 50 16.29 -3.66 2.70
C ALA A 50 16.93 -2.36 3.18
N ILE A 51 16.45 -1.26 2.60
CA ILE A 51 16.76 0.11 2.99
C ILE A 51 15.47 0.73 3.50
N ILE A 52 15.48 1.27 4.70
CA ILE A 52 14.34 2.02 5.24
C ILE A 52 14.36 3.44 4.67
N ALA A 53 13.23 3.86 4.10
CA ALA A 53 13.01 5.24 3.67
C ALA A 53 12.01 5.92 4.61
N VAL A 54 12.45 6.97 5.29
CA VAL A 54 11.62 7.83 6.16
C VAL A 54 11.40 9.15 5.43
N ILE A 55 10.15 9.46 5.11
CA ILE A 55 9.80 10.71 4.44
C ILE A 55 9.23 11.69 5.49
N ASP A 56 9.97 12.77 5.73
CA ASP A 56 9.51 13.88 6.58
C ASP A 56 8.64 14.84 5.76
N HIS A 57 7.36 14.92 6.12
CA HIS A 57 6.40 15.80 5.48
C HIS A 57 6.50 17.26 5.94
N GLY A 58 7.28 17.56 7.00
CA GLY A 58 7.50 18.91 7.49
C GLY A 58 6.24 19.61 8.03
N GLN A 59 5.17 18.87 8.33
CA GLN A 59 3.85 19.42 8.69
C GLN A 59 3.83 20.08 10.08
N HIS A 60 4.76 19.71 10.97
CA HIS A 60 4.85 20.23 12.33
C HIS A 60 6.28 20.68 12.66
N PRO A 61 6.46 21.67 13.55
CA PRO A 61 7.80 22.13 13.96
C PRO A 61 8.68 21.01 14.53
N GLN A 62 8.06 20.00 15.14
CA GLN A 62 8.76 18.86 15.77
C GLN A 62 8.95 17.66 14.82
N SER A 63 8.51 17.73 13.54
CA SER A 63 8.62 16.62 12.60
C SER A 63 10.06 16.15 12.41
N GLY A 64 11.03 17.07 12.46
CA GLY A 64 12.45 16.73 12.35
C GLY A 64 12.97 15.90 13.54
N GLU A 65 12.56 16.20 14.77
CA GLU A 65 12.94 15.44 15.96
C GLU A 65 12.30 14.03 15.93
N GLN A 66 11.03 13.95 15.55
CA GLN A 66 10.33 12.67 15.40
C GLN A 66 10.98 11.82 14.29
N THR A 67 11.33 12.44 13.17
CA THR A 67 12.03 11.74 12.09
C THR A 67 13.39 11.23 12.55
N ALA A 68 14.15 12.02 13.33
CA ALA A 68 15.44 11.58 13.86
C ALA A 68 15.28 10.36 14.78
N GLN A 69 14.30 10.38 15.67
CA GLN A 69 14.01 9.22 16.54
C GLN A 69 13.65 7.98 15.73
N ILE A 70 12.77 8.09 14.72
CA ILE A 70 12.40 6.98 13.83
C ILE A 70 13.63 6.42 13.10
N VAL A 71 14.53 7.29 12.65
CA VAL A 71 15.78 6.89 12.00
C VAL A 71 16.66 6.08 12.96
N ASP A 72 16.83 6.54 14.20
CA ASP A 72 17.64 5.86 15.23
C ASP A 72 17.05 4.50 15.60
N ASP A 73 15.72 4.39 15.72
CA ASP A 73 15.04 3.15 16.01
C ASP A 73 15.31 2.09 14.93
N TYR A 74 15.22 2.46 13.65
CA TYR A 74 15.49 1.52 12.56
C TYR A 74 16.98 1.23 12.37
N HIS A 75 17.87 2.17 12.68
CA HIS A 75 19.32 1.88 12.75
C HIS A 75 19.63 0.85 13.84
N THR A 76 18.99 0.97 15.00
CA THR A 76 19.12 0.00 16.09
C THR A 76 18.64 -1.40 15.69
N LEU A 77 17.64 -1.49 14.82
CA LEU A 77 17.21 -2.75 14.20
C LEU A 77 18.22 -3.28 13.16
N GLY A 78 19.25 -2.52 12.81
CA GLY A 78 20.31 -2.92 11.87
C GLY A 78 19.96 -2.69 10.40
N PHE A 79 19.06 -1.77 10.10
CA PHE A 79 18.80 -1.35 8.73
C PHE A 79 19.68 -0.16 8.30
N GLU A 80 20.00 -0.10 7.01
CA GLU A 80 20.39 1.15 6.37
C GLU A 80 19.15 2.05 6.30
N VAL A 81 19.24 3.30 6.79
CA VAL A 81 18.10 4.22 6.83
C VAL A 81 18.43 5.49 6.06
N VAL A 82 17.49 5.92 5.24
CA VAL A 82 17.56 7.17 4.48
C VAL A 82 16.35 8.00 4.85
N SER A 83 16.58 9.21 5.38
CA SER A 83 15.51 10.19 5.57
C SER A 83 15.55 11.24 4.48
N GLN A 84 14.38 11.67 4.02
CA GLN A 84 14.24 12.73 3.05
C GLN A 84 13.07 13.63 3.43
N ARG A 85 13.34 14.93 3.55
CA ARG A 85 12.29 15.93 3.76
C ARG A 85 11.70 16.34 2.43
N ILE A 86 10.37 16.39 2.34
CA ILE A 86 9.65 16.92 1.19
C ILE A 86 9.16 18.33 1.51
N PRO A 87 9.06 19.23 0.50
CA PRO A 87 8.50 20.56 0.69
C PRO A 87 7.05 20.46 1.18
N CYS A 88 6.74 21.22 2.23
CA CYS A 88 5.38 21.39 2.74
C CYS A 88 4.99 22.84 2.56
N ASP A 89 4.40 23.18 1.41
CA ASP A 89 3.78 24.49 1.23
C ASP A 89 2.33 24.42 1.73
N SER A 90 1.88 25.48 2.37
CA SER A 90 0.54 25.58 3.00
C SER A 90 -0.63 25.45 2.00
N GLU A 91 -0.36 25.46 0.69
CA GLU A 91 -1.35 25.32 -0.38
C GLU A 91 -1.36 23.92 -1.04
N VAL A 92 -0.50 22.99 -0.59
CA VAL A 92 -0.37 21.66 -1.20
C VAL A 92 -1.51 20.75 -0.72
N ASN A 93 -2.33 20.26 -1.65
CA ASN A 93 -3.41 19.34 -1.34
C ASN A 93 -2.90 17.90 -1.09
N GLU A 94 -3.76 17.01 -0.52
CA GLU A 94 -3.41 15.63 -0.19
C GLU A 94 -2.85 14.82 -1.36
N ASN A 95 -3.39 15.03 -2.57
CA ASN A 95 -2.91 14.33 -3.76
C ASN A 95 -1.48 14.74 -4.12
N ASP A 96 -1.15 16.01 -3.98
CA ASP A 96 0.19 16.53 -4.26
C ASP A 96 1.18 16.05 -3.20
N MET A 97 0.80 16.07 -1.91
CA MET A 97 1.60 15.49 -0.83
C MET A 97 1.87 14.00 -1.06
N ARG A 98 0.85 13.27 -1.52
CA ARG A 98 1.00 11.87 -1.89
C ARG A 98 1.95 11.69 -3.08
N ASN A 99 1.86 12.54 -4.10
CA ASN A 99 2.76 12.51 -5.25
C ASN A 99 4.20 12.81 -4.83
N HIS A 100 4.43 13.89 -4.08
CA HIS A 100 5.75 14.23 -3.55
C HIS A 100 6.38 13.08 -2.74
N ARG A 101 5.57 12.39 -1.93
CA ARG A 101 6.04 11.21 -1.19
C ARG A 101 6.47 10.08 -2.13
N TYR A 102 5.70 9.80 -3.18
CA TYR A 102 6.08 8.76 -4.14
C TYR A 102 7.30 9.15 -4.95
N ASP A 103 7.44 10.41 -5.33
CA ASP A 103 8.61 10.93 -6.05
C ASP A 103 9.87 10.78 -5.17
N ALA A 104 9.80 11.14 -3.89
CA ALA A 104 10.88 10.97 -2.95
C ALA A 104 11.27 9.48 -2.76
N LEU A 105 10.29 8.58 -2.65
CA LEU A 105 10.55 7.14 -2.57
C LEU A 105 11.18 6.59 -3.85
N LEU A 106 10.75 7.06 -5.03
CA LEU A 106 11.34 6.70 -6.31
C LEU A 106 12.79 7.16 -6.40
N ASP A 107 13.09 8.39 -5.98
CA ASP A 107 14.44 8.93 -5.99
C ASP A 107 15.36 8.15 -5.05
N ILE A 108 14.89 7.74 -3.88
CA ILE A 108 15.63 6.87 -2.98
C ILE A 108 15.88 5.50 -3.65
N ALA A 109 14.84 4.91 -4.23
CA ALA A 109 14.96 3.62 -4.90
C ALA A 109 15.97 3.66 -6.06
N ARG A 110 15.96 4.72 -6.89
CA ARG A 110 16.93 4.92 -7.98
C ARG A 110 18.36 5.05 -7.46
N ARG A 111 18.59 5.92 -6.46
CA ARG A 111 19.93 6.15 -5.86
C ARG A 111 20.53 4.87 -5.29
N HIS A 112 19.71 4.01 -4.72
CA HIS A 112 20.15 2.75 -4.12
C HIS A 112 20.01 1.53 -5.04
N GLN A 113 19.59 1.72 -6.29
CA GLN A 113 19.38 0.65 -7.28
C GLN A 113 18.38 -0.41 -6.79
N ALA A 114 17.37 0.03 -6.04
CA ALA A 114 16.30 -0.83 -5.55
C ALA A 114 15.22 -1.02 -6.62
N SER A 115 14.83 -2.25 -6.88
CA SER A 115 13.80 -2.58 -7.88
C SER A 115 12.38 -2.53 -7.33
N LYS A 116 12.22 -2.50 -6.00
CA LYS A 116 10.91 -2.53 -5.35
C LYS A 116 10.85 -1.60 -4.16
N ILE A 117 9.65 -1.02 -3.98
CA ILE A 117 9.31 -0.21 -2.81
C ILE A 117 8.15 -0.92 -2.10
N PHE A 118 8.35 -1.34 -0.87
CA PHE A 118 7.32 -1.93 -0.04
C PHE A 118 6.66 -0.87 0.83
N VAL A 119 5.33 -0.86 0.83
CA VAL A 119 4.51 0.04 1.64
C VAL A 119 3.54 -0.75 2.51
N ALA A 120 3.23 -0.24 3.68
CA ALA A 120 2.43 -0.92 4.68
C ALA A 120 0.90 -0.76 4.51
N HIS A 121 0.41 -0.57 3.28
CA HIS A 121 -1.04 -0.58 3.05
C HIS A 121 -1.63 -1.95 3.39
N HIS A 122 -2.77 -1.95 4.07
CA HIS A 122 -3.37 -3.14 4.68
C HIS A 122 -4.86 -3.32 4.30
N ALA A 123 -5.51 -4.34 4.84
CA ALA A 123 -6.89 -4.70 4.49
C ALA A 123 -7.90 -3.60 4.80
N ASP A 124 -7.71 -2.88 5.91
CA ASP A 124 -8.61 -1.78 6.29
C ASP A 124 -8.49 -0.62 5.27
N ASP A 125 -7.27 -0.27 4.82
CA ASP A 125 -7.07 0.71 3.73
C ASP A 125 -7.71 0.27 2.41
N GLN A 126 -7.67 -1.02 2.12
CA GLN A 126 -8.31 -1.60 0.94
C GLN A 126 -9.82 -1.44 1.01
N ALA A 127 -10.44 -1.77 2.17
CA ALA A 127 -11.86 -1.61 2.40
C ALA A 127 -12.30 -0.14 2.27
N GLU A 128 -11.55 0.79 2.86
CA GLU A 128 -11.77 2.24 2.72
C GLU A 128 -11.75 2.67 1.24
N THR A 129 -10.75 2.20 0.50
CA THR A 129 -10.60 2.51 -0.94
C THR A 129 -11.76 1.99 -1.77
N ILE A 130 -12.23 0.77 -1.50
CA ILE A 130 -13.37 0.16 -2.19
C ILE A 130 -14.65 0.96 -1.90
N LEU A 131 -14.92 1.26 -0.63
CA LEU A 131 -16.09 2.04 -0.23
C LEU A 131 -16.08 3.45 -0.84
N GLN A 132 -14.93 4.13 -0.85
CA GLN A 132 -14.80 5.43 -1.53
C GLN A 132 -15.14 5.33 -3.01
N ARG A 133 -14.69 4.27 -3.70
CA ARG A 133 -14.97 4.06 -5.11
C ARG A 133 -16.43 3.74 -5.36
N ILE A 134 -17.07 2.93 -4.51
CA ILE A 134 -18.51 2.64 -4.56
C ILE A 134 -19.31 3.93 -4.44
N MET A 135 -19.00 4.78 -3.46
CA MET A 135 -19.70 6.05 -3.25
C MET A 135 -19.52 7.04 -4.42
N ARG A 136 -18.42 6.93 -5.18
CA ARG A 136 -18.18 7.74 -6.40
C ARG A 136 -18.82 7.13 -7.65
N GLY A 137 -19.47 5.99 -7.57
CA GLY A 137 -20.07 5.31 -8.71
C GLY A 137 -19.02 4.58 -9.56
N THR A 138 -18.44 3.51 -9.04
CA THR A 138 -17.46 2.71 -9.77
C THR A 138 -18.08 1.53 -10.50
N GLY A 139 -17.44 1.09 -11.61
CA GLY A 139 -17.70 -0.22 -12.21
C GLY A 139 -16.88 -1.33 -11.54
N ILE A 140 -17.05 -2.58 -12.03
CA ILE A 140 -16.40 -3.78 -11.48
C ILE A 140 -14.88 -3.60 -11.35
N ASN A 141 -14.22 -3.05 -12.37
CA ASN A 141 -12.76 -2.84 -12.36
C ASN A 141 -12.30 -1.90 -11.21
N GLY A 142 -13.16 -0.99 -10.77
CA GLY A 142 -12.84 -0.13 -9.62
C GLY A 142 -12.97 -0.86 -8.29
N LEU A 143 -13.74 -1.95 -8.20
CA LEU A 143 -13.89 -2.76 -7.00
C LEU A 143 -12.61 -3.54 -6.65
N VAL A 144 -11.68 -3.71 -7.59
CA VAL A 144 -10.35 -4.28 -7.33
C VAL A 144 -9.62 -3.51 -6.21
N GLY A 145 -9.97 -2.23 -6.01
CA GLY A 145 -9.31 -1.41 -5.00
C GLY A 145 -7.83 -1.15 -5.32
N MET A 146 -6.97 -1.23 -4.32
CA MET A 146 -5.52 -1.14 -4.50
C MET A 146 -4.99 -2.47 -5.03
N ARG A 147 -4.09 -2.41 -6.01
CA ARG A 147 -3.41 -3.61 -6.52
C ARG A 147 -2.24 -3.98 -5.62
N PRO A 148 -1.95 -5.29 -5.45
CA PRO A 148 -0.76 -5.73 -4.72
C PRO A 148 0.54 -5.15 -5.28
N ARG A 149 0.61 -4.98 -6.61
CA ARG A 149 1.73 -4.36 -7.34
C ARG A 149 1.28 -3.18 -8.18
N ARG A 150 2.15 -2.19 -8.31
CA ARG A 150 1.99 -1.07 -9.23
C ARG A 150 3.35 -0.70 -9.79
N ASN A 151 3.48 -0.65 -11.12
CA ASN A 151 4.67 -0.09 -11.76
C ASN A 151 4.71 1.43 -11.54
N LEU A 152 5.86 1.94 -11.09
CA LEU A 152 6.09 3.37 -10.88
C LEU A 152 6.98 3.99 -11.98
N GLY A 153 7.42 3.19 -12.95
CA GLY A 153 8.40 3.58 -13.97
C GLY A 153 9.79 3.04 -13.66
N ASP A 154 10.70 3.13 -14.64
CA ASP A 154 12.12 2.76 -14.53
C ASP A 154 12.37 1.34 -14.01
N GLY A 155 11.42 0.43 -14.20
CA GLY A 155 11.50 -0.95 -13.68
C GLY A 155 11.27 -1.06 -12.17
N ILE A 156 10.88 0.02 -11.49
CA ILE A 156 10.60 0.04 -10.05
C ILE A 156 9.12 -0.26 -9.80
N GLU A 157 8.86 -1.23 -8.95
CA GLU A 157 7.51 -1.64 -8.54
C GLU A 157 7.18 -1.19 -7.11
N LEU A 158 6.01 -0.62 -6.91
CA LEU A 158 5.40 -0.47 -5.58
C LEU A 158 4.67 -1.76 -5.22
N CYS A 159 5.01 -2.33 -4.07
CA CYS A 159 4.45 -3.59 -3.58
C CYS A 159 3.77 -3.40 -2.22
N ARG A 160 2.66 -4.12 -1.99
CA ARG A 160 1.84 -4.04 -0.77
C ARG A 160 1.71 -5.41 -0.12
N PRO A 161 2.72 -5.84 0.66
CA PRO A 161 2.73 -7.19 1.23
C PRO A 161 1.66 -7.40 2.32
N LEU A 162 1.14 -6.33 2.91
CA LEU A 162 0.19 -6.38 4.02
C LEU A 162 -1.28 -6.21 3.58
N LEU A 163 -1.57 -6.16 2.28
CA LEU A 163 -2.88 -5.78 1.75
C LEU A 163 -4.04 -6.68 2.20
N ASN A 164 -3.76 -7.89 2.64
CA ASN A 164 -4.73 -8.86 3.15
C ASN A 164 -4.69 -9.01 4.68
N MET A 165 -3.93 -8.17 5.40
CA MET A 165 -3.80 -8.22 6.86
C MET A 165 -4.56 -7.08 7.51
N ARG A 166 -5.10 -7.31 8.69
CA ARG A 166 -5.81 -6.29 9.47
C ARG A 166 -4.81 -5.44 10.27
N SER A 167 -5.06 -4.14 10.38
CA SER A 167 -4.27 -3.24 11.23
C SER A 167 -4.30 -3.69 12.70
N SER A 168 -5.45 -4.19 13.18
CA SER A 168 -5.57 -4.72 14.54
C SER A 168 -4.62 -5.90 14.81
N GLU A 169 -4.50 -6.84 13.87
CA GLU A 169 -3.59 -7.99 13.99
C GLU A 169 -2.13 -7.55 14.08
N MET A 170 -1.75 -6.52 13.30
CA MET A 170 -0.40 -5.96 13.32
C MET A 170 -0.10 -5.26 14.65
N ARG A 171 -1.05 -4.47 15.17
CA ARG A 171 -0.92 -3.81 16.49
C ARG A 171 -0.83 -4.83 17.62
N GLU A 172 -1.63 -5.90 17.60
CA GLU A 172 -1.55 -7.00 18.57
C GLU A 172 -0.17 -7.66 18.55
N TYR A 173 0.40 -7.89 17.35
CA TYR A 173 1.76 -8.44 17.24
C TYR A 173 2.80 -7.50 17.84
N LEU A 174 2.76 -6.20 17.52
CA LEU A 174 3.69 -5.21 18.06
C LEU A 174 3.60 -5.14 19.59
N PHE A 175 2.38 -5.10 20.12
CA PHE A 175 2.13 -5.08 21.56
C PHE A 175 2.67 -6.34 22.27
N ALA A 176 2.37 -7.52 21.71
CA ALA A 176 2.84 -8.80 22.27
C ALA A 176 4.37 -8.92 22.29
N ASN A 177 5.06 -8.29 21.34
CA ASN A 177 6.52 -8.28 21.26
C ASN A 177 7.17 -7.05 21.91
N LYS A 178 6.38 -6.18 22.57
CA LYS A 178 6.84 -4.95 23.24
C LYS A 178 7.59 -4.01 22.28
N ILE A 179 7.13 -3.93 21.05
CA ILE A 179 7.65 -3.05 20.02
C ILE A 179 6.86 -1.75 20.08
N GLU A 180 7.54 -0.64 20.31
CA GLU A 180 6.95 0.68 20.33
C GLU A 180 6.81 1.25 18.92
N TRP A 181 5.85 2.13 18.71
CA TRP A 181 5.63 2.86 17.47
C TRP A 181 5.14 4.28 17.75
N CYS A 182 5.34 5.16 16.80
CA CYS A 182 4.80 6.53 16.89
C CYS A 182 3.29 6.54 16.58
N GLU A 183 2.50 7.16 17.43
CA GLU A 183 1.11 7.45 17.07
C GLU A 183 1.05 8.69 16.17
N ASP A 184 0.48 8.51 14.99
CA ASP A 184 0.34 9.60 14.03
C ASP A 184 -0.79 10.54 14.48
N GLN A 185 -0.41 11.77 14.88
CA GLN A 185 -1.35 12.83 15.28
C GLN A 185 -2.06 13.46 14.07
N SER A 186 -1.63 13.18 12.82
CA SER A 186 -2.19 13.75 11.59
C SER A 186 -3.59 13.22 11.24
N ASN A 187 -4.14 12.27 12.01
CA ASN A 187 -5.52 11.81 11.90
C ASN A 187 -6.59 12.87 12.19
N ALA A 188 -6.21 14.10 12.56
CA ALA A 188 -7.11 15.19 12.94
C ALA A 188 -7.53 16.11 11.77
N ASP A 189 -6.90 16.02 10.59
CA ASP A 189 -7.14 16.96 9.50
C ASP A 189 -8.41 16.70 8.70
N VAL A 190 -9.11 17.79 8.41
CA VAL A 190 -10.47 17.84 7.84
C VAL A 190 -10.53 17.32 6.39
N GLU A 191 -9.42 17.27 5.67
CA GLU A 191 -9.37 16.79 4.29
C GLU A 191 -9.32 15.26 4.19
N TYR A 192 -8.87 14.58 5.23
CA TYR A 192 -9.14 13.16 5.47
C TYR A 192 -10.62 12.89 5.79
N ALA A 193 -11.50 13.90 5.68
CA ALA A 193 -12.87 13.81 6.16
C ALA A 193 -13.64 12.60 5.61
N THR A 194 -13.51 12.27 4.32
CA THR A 194 -14.23 11.13 3.74
C THR A 194 -13.61 9.81 4.20
N ARG A 195 -12.29 9.69 4.18
CA ARG A 195 -11.59 8.47 4.59
C ARG A 195 -11.70 8.23 6.08
N ASN A 196 -11.55 9.27 6.89
CA ASN A 196 -11.77 9.23 8.33
C ASN A 196 -13.21 8.90 8.71
N LYS A 197 -14.20 9.44 7.99
CA LYS A 197 -15.60 9.06 8.18
C LYS A 197 -15.86 7.59 7.84
N ILE A 198 -15.26 7.08 6.77
CA ILE A 198 -15.38 5.66 6.44
C ILE A 198 -14.74 4.81 7.56
N ARG A 199 -13.53 5.15 8.01
CA ARG A 199 -12.79 4.42 9.03
C ARG A 199 -13.49 4.44 10.39
N HIS A 200 -13.89 5.62 10.86
CA HIS A 200 -14.36 5.82 12.22
C HIS A 200 -15.88 5.78 12.38
N GLN A 201 -16.65 5.87 11.31
CA GLN A 201 -18.11 5.87 11.35
C GLN A 201 -18.71 4.73 10.53
N LEU A 202 -18.43 4.68 9.21
CA LEU A 202 -19.11 3.75 8.31
C LEU A 202 -18.69 2.29 8.54
N LEU A 203 -17.40 2.00 8.62
CA LEU A 203 -16.90 0.63 8.83
C LEU A 203 -17.36 0.04 10.18
N PRO A 204 -17.32 0.78 11.32
CA PRO A 204 -17.90 0.31 12.57
C PRO A 204 -19.40 0.02 12.47
N GLN A 205 -20.18 0.94 11.87
CA GLN A 205 -21.63 0.72 11.66
C GLN A 205 -21.92 -0.50 10.78
N LEU A 206 -21.15 -0.69 9.72
CA LEU A 206 -21.27 -1.91 8.91
C LEU A 206 -20.96 -3.16 9.74
N GLY A 207 -19.99 -3.09 10.65
CA GLY A 207 -19.66 -4.19 11.58
C GLY A 207 -20.79 -4.53 12.56
N GLU A 208 -21.55 -3.54 13.01
CA GLU A 208 -22.71 -3.73 13.89
C GLU A 208 -23.92 -4.37 13.16
N ILE A 209 -24.09 -4.04 11.88
CA ILE A 209 -25.25 -4.51 11.08
C ILE A 209 -24.96 -5.86 10.41
N ALA A 210 -23.71 -6.10 10.01
CA ALA A 210 -23.32 -7.29 9.27
C ALA A 210 -23.31 -8.53 10.16
N THR A 211 -23.72 -9.67 9.62
CA THR A 211 -23.59 -10.98 10.28
C THR A 211 -22.15 -11.53 10.30
N GLY A 212 -21.21 -10.83 9.65
CA GLY A 212 -19.81 -11.20 9.52
C GLY A 212 -18.90 -9.97 9.46
N ASP A 213 -17.61 -10.18 9.20
CA ASP A 213 -16.64 -9.11 9.08
C ASP A 213 -16.79 -8.36 7.72
N PRO A 214 -17.24 -7.10 7.70
CA PRO A 214 -17.44 -6.35 6.47
C PRO A 214 -16.14 -6.09 5.71
N ILE A 215 -15.02 -5.97 6.41
CA ILE A 215 -13.72 -5.77 5.76
C ILE A 215 -13.31 -7.03 5.02
N LYS A 216 -13.46 -8.22 5.63
CA LYS A 216 -13.20 -9.49 4.94
C LYS A 216 -14.10 -9.67 3.72
N ALA A 217 -15.38 -9.27 3.83
CA ALA A 217 -16.31 -9.32 2.70
C ALA A 217 -15.86 -8.41 1.54
N LEU A 218 -15.43 -7.17 1.84
CA LEU A 218 -14.91 -6.23 0.84
C LEU A 218 -13.60 -6.72 0.20
N ILE A 219 -12.69 -7.32 0.97
CA ILE A 219 -11.45 -7.92 0.45
C ILE A 219 -11.77 -9.09 -0.50
N LYS A 220 -12.72 -9.96 -0.12
CA LYS A 220 -13.18 -11.04 -0.99
C LYS A 220 -13.75 -10.50 -2.30
N LEU A 221 -14.62 -9.49 -2.23
CA LEU A 221 -15.18 -8.82 -3.40
C LEU A 221 -14.09 -8.24 -4.31
N ALA A 222 -13.05 -7.62 -3.73
CA ALA A 222 -11.91 -7.11 -4.49
C ALA A 222 -11.14 -8.22 -5.21
N GLY A 223 -10.97 -9.38 -4.58
CA GLY A 223 -10.36 -10.56 -5.19
C GLY A 223 -11.19 -11.07 -6.38
N GLU A 224 -12.48 -11.24 -6.21
CA GLU A 224 -13.40 -11.65 -7.29
C GLU A 224 -13.40 -10.64 -8.46
N ALA A 225 -13.35 -9.34 -8.16
CA ALA A 225 -13.24 -8.31 -9.17
C ALA A 225 -11.90 -8.35 -9.93
N ALA A 226 -10.81 -8.68 -9.23
CA ALA A 226 -9.49 -8.84 -9.86
C ALA A 226 -9.45 -10.07 -10.77
N ASP A 227 -10.01 -11.20 -10.34
CA ASP A 227 -10.12 -12.42 -11.15
C ASP A 227 -10.98 -12.18 -12.40
N TRP A 228 -12.09 -11.45 -12.23
CA TRP A 228 -12.92 -11.03 -13.37
C TRP A 228 -12.14 -10.16 -14.36
N GLU A 229 -11.33 -9.21 -13.88
CA GLU A 229 -10.51 -8.36 -14.75
C GLU A 229 -9.51 -9.18 -15.56
N ILE A 230 -8.86 -10.17 -14.93
CA ILE A 230 -7.92 -11.08 -15.61
C ILE A 230 -8.65 -11.90 -16.68
N ALA A 231 -9.79 -12.51 -16.33
CA ALA A 231 -10.60 -13.28 -17.28
C ALA A 231 -11.06 -12.42 -18.46
N GLN A 232 -11.46 -11.18 -18.20
CA GLN A 232 -11.83 -10.22 -19.24
C GLN A 232 -10.66 -9.88 -20.16
N GLN A 233 -9.46 -9.63 -19.61
CA GLN A 233 -8.27 -9.35 -20.42
C GLN A 233 -7.89 -10.55 -21.29
N GLN A 234 -7.96 -11.76 -20.75
CA GLN A 234 -7.70 -13.01 -21.52
C GLN A 234 -8.71 -13.19 -22.65
N LEU A 235 -10.00 -12.93 -22.39
CA LEU A 235 -11.03 -13.01 -23.42
C LEU A 235 -10.82 -11.99 -24.54
N LEU A 236 -10.46 -10.75 -24.20
CA LEU A 236 -10.23 -9.69 -25.17
C LEU A 236 -8.90 -9.86 -25.95
N ALA A 237 -7.95 -10.63 -25.42
CA ALA A 237 -6.70 -10.96 -26.11
C ALA A 237 -6.87 -12.09 -27.15
N GLN A 238 -7.98 -12.85 -27.09
CA GLN A 238 -8.31 -13.85 -28.11
C GLN A 238 -8.83 -13.16 -29.36
N ASP A 239 -8.62 -13.79 -30.51
CA ASP A 239 -9.17 -13.32 -31.81
C ASP A 239 -10.70 -13.55 -31.81
N CYS A 240 -11.44 -12.62 -31.23
CA CYS A 240 -12.88 -12.67 -31.06
C CYS A 240 -13.57 -11.62 -31.94
N ASP A 241 -14.72 -11.96 -32.50
CA ASP A 241 -15.56 -11.02 -33.25
C ASP A 241 -16.09 -9.96 -32.29
N PHE A 242 -15.50 -8.78 -32.36
CA PHE A 242 -15.84 -7.62 -31.50
C PHE A 242 -17.34 -7.29 -31.53
N ALA A 243 -18.00 -7.46 -32.67
CA ALA A 243 -19.43 -7.16 -32.82
C ALA A 243 -20.33 -8.10 -31.99
N LYS A 244 -19.87 -9.33 -31.74
CA LYS A 244 -20.58 -10.32 -30.93
C LYS A 244 -20.37 -10.23 -29.44
N LEU A 245 -19.40 -9.42 -28.99
CA LEU A 245 -19.17 -9.22 -27.57
C LEU A 245 -20.36 -8.54 -26.90
N PRO A 246 -20.69 -8.89 -25.63
CA PRO A 246 -21.63 -8.13 -24.82
C PRO A 246 -21.24 -6.66 -24.74
N SER A 247 -22.23 -5.76 -24.62
CA SER A 247 -22.02 -4.31 -24.65
C SER A 247 -21.01 -3.82 -23.62
N TYR A 248 -20.95 -4.44 -22.44
CA TYR A 248 -19.96 -4.14 -21.42
C TYR A 248 -18.53 -4.43 -21.91
N LEU A 249 -18.27 -5.60 -22.48
CA LEU A 249 -16.95 -6.01 -22.98
C LEU A 249 -16.51 -5.17 -24.17
N ARG A 250 -17.44 -4.79 -25.06
CA ARG A 250 -17.14 -3.86 -26.16
C ARG A 250 -16.65 -2.51 -25.64
N ARG A 251 -17.32 -1.93 -24.63
CA ARG A 251 -16.87 -0.69 -23.99
C ARG A 251 -15.50 -0.80 -23.35
N GLN A 252 -15.19 -1.93 -22.72
CA GLN A 252 -13.88 -2.16 -22.10
C GLN A 252 -12.77 -2.30 -23.14
N ALA A 253 -13.03 -3.00 -24.26
CA ALA A 253 -12.09 -3.12 -25.37
C ALA A 253 -11.75 -1.75 -25.98
N VAL A 254 -12.76 -0.93 -26.28
CA VAL A 254 -12.56 0.45 -26.77
C VAL A 254 -11.74 1.28 -25.78
N ARG A 255 -12.03 1.17 -24.48
CA ARG A 255 -11.28 1.90 -23.44
C ARG A 255 -9.82 1.44 -23.37
N ALA A 256 -9.56 0.13 -23.52
CA ALA A 256 -8.20 -0.41 -23.53
C ALA A 256 -7.38 0.08 -24.73
N GLU A 257 -8.01 0.20 -25.92
CA GLU A 257 -7.34 0.77 -27.10
C GLU A 257 -7.07 2.26 -26.97
N LEU A 258 -8.01 3.03 -26.42
CA LEU A 258 -7.83 4.49 -26.20
C LEU A 258 -6.71 4.82 -25.18
N LEU A 259 -6.40 3.92 -24.27
CA LEU A 259 -5.32 4.10 -23.29
C LEU A 259 -3.93 3.76 -23.84
N LYS A 260 -3.84 3.24 -25.07
CA LYS A 260 -2.57 2.98 -25.76
C LYS A 260 -2.12 4.17 -26.63
N LEU A 261 -3.03 5.12 -26.89
CA LEU A 261 -2.77 6.39 -27.61
C LEU A 261 -2.30 7.48 -26.67
#